data_00b32731c768baf5751fe7d493bb81b7
#
_entry.id   00b32731c768baf5751fe7d493bb81b7
#
_cell.length_a   1.000
_cell.length_b   1.000
_cell.length_c   1.000
_cell.angle_alpha   90.00
_cell.angle_beta   90.00
_cell.angle_gamma   90.00
#
_symmetry.space_group_name_H-M   'P 1'
#
loop_
_entity.id
_entity.type
_entity.pdbx_description
1 polymer ?
#
loop_
_entity_poly.entity_id
_entity_poly.type
_entity_poly.pdbx_seq_one_letter_code
_entity_poly.pdbx_strand_id
1 'polypeptide(L)'
;MGEASCPEATIVVPVYNSAHSIQRCLDSLLAQSERSIQVVCVNDGSTDDSLNLLRQIAQADDRVLVIDQENAGVSCARNAGIDVAEGETVFFVDADDYIDAQTVERVLHAMESADAEAAVFGGVCEPADAAPKRVQQLMSPK
;
A
#
# COMPACT_ATOMS: atom_id res chain seq x y z
N MET A 1 -7.85 22.26 -18.04
CA MET A 1 -6.87 21.19 -17.88
C MET A 1 -6.09 21.45 -16.60
N GLY A 2 -6.35 20.63 -15.58
CA GLY A 2 -5.62 20.76 -14.33
C GLY A 2 -4.19 20.23 -14.46
N GLU A 3 -3.22 20.92 -13.87
CA GLU A 3 -1.91 20.32 -13.63
C GLU A 3 -2.13 19.05 -12.82
N ALA A 4 -1.53 17.94 -13.25
CA ALA A 4 -1.51 16.73 -12.47
C ALA A 4 -0.70 17.03 -11.20
N SER A 5 -1.38 17.27 -10.08
CA SER A 5 -0.70 17.43 -8.80
C SER A 5 -0.07 16.10 -8.42
N CYS A 6 1.17 16.12 -7.93
CA CYS A 6 1.79 14.94 -7.35
C CYS A 6 0.90 14.37 -6.25
N PRO A 7 0.75 13.05 -6.16
CA PRO A 7 0.00 12.45 -5.06
C PRO A 7 0.66 12.75 -3.71
N GLU A 8 -0.14 12.86 -2.67
CA GLU A 8 0.36 13.06 -1.29
C GLU A 8 1.13 11.83 -0.82
N ALA A 9 0.72 10.65 -1.25
CA ALA A 9 1.33 9.40 -0.85
C ALA A 9 1.36 8.38 -2.00
N THR A 10 2.39 7.54 -1.98
CA THR A 10 2.46 6.32 -2.79
C THR A 10 2.42 5.12 -1.85
N ILE A 11 1.56 4.16 -2.16
CA ILE A 11 1.48 2.89 -1.43
C ILE A 11 2.07 1.80 -2.30
N VAL A 12 3.17 1.22 -1.86
CA VAL A 12 3.86 0.12 -2.54
C VAL A 12 3.38 -1.21 -1.98
N VAL A 13 2.88 -2.07 -2.85
CA VAL A 13 2.37 -3.39 -2.51
C VAL A 13 3.18 -4.45 -3.26
N PRO A 14 4.13 -5.12 -2.60
CA PRO A 14 4.79 -6.27 -3.21
C PRO A 14 3.81 -7.44 -3.28
N VAL A 15 3.75 -8.10 -4.43
CA VAL A 15 2.77 -9.17 -4.70
C VAL A 15 3.51 -10.42 -5.18
N TYR A 16 3.33 -11.51 -4.45
CA TYR A 16 3.78 -12.83 -4.86
C TYR A 16 2.77 -13.89 -4.44
N ASN A 17 2.14 -14.55 -5.43
CA ASN A 17 1.13 -15.59 -5.19
C ASN A 17 0.05 -15.17 -4.17
N SER A 18 -0.54 -14.01 -4.37
CA SER A 18 -1.50 -13.38 -3.46
C SER A 18 -2.92 -13.27 -4.05
N ALA A 19 -3.27 -14.11 -5.02
CA ALA A 19 -4.57 -14.06 -5.69
C ALA A 19 -5.76 -14.17 -4.72
N HIS A 20 -5.57 -14.87 -3.59
CA HIS A 20 -6.61 -15.06 -2.56
C HIS A 20 -6.87 -13.83 -1.68
N SER A 21 -5.95 -12.87 -1.64
CA SER A 21 -6.01 -11.74 -0.71
C SER A 21 -5.91 -10.36 -1.38
N ILE A 22 -5.37 -10.30 -2.59
CA ILE A 22 -5.02 -9.03 -3.24
C ILE A 22 -6.23 -8.11 -3.46
N GLN A 23 -7.40 -8.66 -3.77
CA GLN A 23 -8.62 -7.86 -3.96
C GLN A 23 -8.97 -7.10 -2.68
N ARG A 24 -9.00 -7.77 -1.54
CA ARG A 24 -9.29 -7.15 -0.24
C ARG A 24 -8.25 -6.10 0.13
N CYS A 25 -6.97 -6.39 -0.10
CA CYS A 25 -5.90 -5.43 0.12
C CYS A 25 -6.15 -4.15 -0.68
N LEU A 26 -6.30 -4.26 -2.01
CA LEU A 26 -6.48 -3.10 -2.88
C LEU A 26 -7.79 -2.36 -2.63
N ASP A 27 -8.87 -3.05 -2.33
CA ASP A 27 -10.15 -2.41 -1.96
C ASP A 27 -9.95 -1.49 -0.75
N SER A 28 -9.17 -1.92 0.25
CA SER A 28 -8.87 -1.10 1.42
C SER A 28 -8.00 0.12 1.10
N LEU A 29 -7.08 0.00 0.15
CA LEU A 29 -6.22 1.10 -0.29
C LEU A 29 -6.98 2.13 -1.13
N LEU A 30 -7.83 1.67 -2.02
CA LEU A 30 -8.61 2.53 -2.91
C LEU A 30 -9.79 3.21 -2.19
N ALA A 31 -10.18 2.71 -1.03
CA ALA A 31 -11.22 3.29 -0.16
C ALA A 31 -10.68 4.24 0.91
N GLN A 32 -9.39 4.59 0.87
CA GLN A 32 -8.81 5.55 1.82
C GLN A 32 -9.49 6.92 1.75
N SER A 33 -9.64 7.57 2.90
CA SER A 33 -10.16 8.95 2.99
C SER A 33 -9.23 9.95 2.29
N GLU A 34 -7.91 9.73 2.32
CA GLU A 34 -6.99 10.45 1.46
C GLU A 34 -7.12 9.93 0.02
N ARG A 35 -7.58 10.79 -0.87
CA ARG A 35 -7.83 10.45 -2.28
C ARG A 35 -6.64 10.68 -3.20
N SER A 36 -5.72 11.54 -2.81
CA SER A 36 -4.52 11.90 -3.59
C SER A 36 -3.42 10.88 -3.35
N ILE A 37 -3.63 9.66 -3.80
CA ILE A 37 -2.72 8.53 -3.64
C ILE A 37 -2.38 7.87 -4.97
N GLN A 38 -1.18 7.32 -5.03
CA GLN A 38 -0.74 6.38 -6.06
C GLN A 38 -0.60 5.01 -5.39
N VAL A 39 -1.08 3.96 -6.02
CA VAL A 39 -0.88 2.58 -5.57
C VAL A 39 -0.01 1.85 -6.57
N VAL A 40 1.16 1.41 -6.16
CA VAL A 40 2.10 0.68 -7.00
C VAL A 40 2.14 -0.78 -6.56
N CYS A 41 1.61 -1.65 -7.39
CA CYS A 41 1.62 -3.09 -7.18
C CYS A 41 2.76 -3.70 -7.97
N VAL A 42 3.69 -4.35 -7.29
CA VAL A 42 4.84 -5.01 -7.92
C VAL A 42 4.64 -6.51 -7.89
N ASN A 43 4.29 -7.09 -9.04
CA ASN A 43 4.19 -8.53 -9.19
C ASN A 43 5.59 -9.13 -9.30
N ASP A 44 6.01 -9.90 -8.31
CA ASP A 44 7.34 -10.48 -8.19
C ASP A 44 7.37 -11.93 -8.69
N GLY A 45 6.94 -12.14 -9.92
CA GLY A 45 6.99 -13.44 -10.57
C GLY A 45 5.93 -14.42 -10.07
N SER A 46 4.72 -13.97 -9.75
CA SER A 46 3.63 -14.85 -9.30
C SER A 46 3.31 -15.93 -10.33
N THR A 47 3.02 -17.13 -9.84
CA THR A 47 2.63 -18.28 -10.65
C THR A 47 1.12 -18.55 -10.64
N ASP A 48 0.38 -17.84 -9.78
CA ASP A 48 -1.07 -17.87 -9.69
C ASP A 48 -1.74 -16.75 -10.52
N ASP A 49 -3.01 -16.46 -10.30
CA ASP A 49 -3.77 -15.45 -11.03
C ASP A 49 -3.55 -14.00 -10.54
N SER A 50 -2.58 -13.76 -9.65
CA SER A 50 -2.31 -12.44 -9.07
C SER A 50 -2.14 -11.36 -10.13
N LEU A 51 -1.30 -11.58 -11.13
CA LEU A 51 -1.02 -10.58 -12.17
C LEU A 51 -2.28 -10.20 -12.97
N ASN A 52 -3.11 -11.15 -13.32
CA ASN A 52 -4.35 -10.88 -14.04
C ASN A 52 -5.32 -10.04 -13.21
N LEU A 53 -5.45 -10.35 -11.92
CA LEU A 53 -6.27 -9.56 -10.99
C LEU A 53 -5.75 -8.13 -10.86
N LEU A 54 -4.43 -7.94 -10.73
CA LEU A 54 -3.82 -6.62 -10.66
C LEU A 54 -4.11 -5.81 -11.93
N ARG A 55 -3.97 -6.40 -13.11
CA ARG A 55 -4.25 -5.73 -14.39
C ARG A 55 -5.72 -5.32 -14.51
N GLN A 56 -6.64 -6.15 -14.06
CA GLN A 56 -8.07 -5.80 -14.05
C GLN A 56 -8.36 -4.61 -13.15
N ILE A 57 -7.78 -4.59 -11.95
CA ILE A 57 -7.95 -3.49 -11.01
C ILE A 57 -7.34 -2.20 -11.56
N ALA A 58 -6.16 -2.27 -12.16
CA ALA A 58 -5.49 -1.11 -12.76
C ALA A 58 -6.27 -0.52 -13.95
N GLN A 59 -7.00 -1.35 -14.69
CA GLN A 59 -7.90 -0.87 -15.77
C GLN A 59 -9.11 -0.11 -15.22
N ALA A 60 -9.55 -0.44 -14.02
CA ALA A 60 -10.72 0.16 -13.39
C ALA A 60 -10.39 1.41 -12.57
N ASP A 61 -9.15 1.60 -12.13
CA ASP A 61 -8.74 2.74 -11.31
C ASP A 61 -7.36 3.26 -11.72
N ASP A 62 -7.30 4.50 -12.21
CA ASP A 62 -6.11 5.14 -12.74
C ASP A 62 -5.00 5.38 -11.69
N ARG A 63 -5.32 5.27 -10.41
CA ARG A 63 -4.36 5.41 -9.32
C ARG A 63 -3.47 4.19 -9.16
N VAL A 64 -3.84 3.06 -9.77
CA VAL A 64 -3.11 1.78 -9.66
C VAL A 64 -2.15 1.61 -10.82
N LEU A 65 -0.87 1.48 -10.51
CA LEU A 65 0.20 1.14 -11.43
C LEU A 65 0.68 -0.29 -11.14
N VAL A 66 0.81 -1.11 -12.16
CA VAL A 66 1.30 -2.49 -12.04
C VAL A 66 2.69 -2.60 -12.66
N ILE A 67 3.65 -3.10 -11.87
CA ILE A 67 4.97 -3.51 -12.36
C ILE A 67 5.01 -5.04 -12.36
N ASP A 68 5.44 -5.62 -13.46
CA ASP A 68 5.63 -7.05 -13.60
C ASP A 68 7.12 -7.35 -13.74
N GLN A 69 7.69 -8.11 -12.82
CA GLN A 69 9.10 -8.46 -12.83
C GLN A 69 9.31 -9.96 -12.56
N GLU A 70 10.48 -10.47 -12.93
CA GLU A 70 10.91 -11.80 -12.53
C GLU A 70 11.10 -11.85 -11.01
N ASN A 71 10.82 -13.01 -10.42
CA ASN A 71 10.97 -13.20 -8.98
C ASN A 71 12.39 -12.84 -8.52
N ALA A 72 12.49 -11.84 -7.68
CA ALA A 72 13.76 -11.33 -7.12
C ALA A 72 13.70 -11.07 -5.62
N GLY A 73 12.56 -11.38 -5.00
CA GLY A 73 12.33 -11.21 -3.56
C GLY A 73 11.62 -9.90 -3.20
N VAL A 74 11.09 -9.88 -1.98
CA VAL A 74 10.27 -8.76 -1.48
C VAL A 74 11.03 -7.43 -1.44
N SER A 75 12.31 -7.44 -1.11
CA SER A 75 13.14 -6.23 -1.06
C SER A 75 13.32 -5.62 -2.45
N CYS A 76 13.57 -6.45 -3.47
CA CYS A 76 13.65 -5.98 -4.86
C CYS A 76 12.31 -5.44 -5.34
N ALA A 77 11.21 -6.08 -4.99
CA ALA A 77 9.87 -5.61 -5.32
C ALA A 77 9.57 -4.24 -4.67
N ARG A 78 9.89 -4.07 -3.41
CA ARG A 78 9.74 -2.78 -2.72
C ARG A 78 10.59 -1.69 -3.37
N ASN A 79 11.83 -1.98 -3.71
CA ASN A 79 12.72 -1.03 -4.39
C ASN A 79 12.19 -0.64 -5.77
N ALA A 80 11.66 -1.58 -6.54
CA ALA A 80 11.03 -1.28 -7.82
C ALA A 80 9.83 -0.34 -7.66
N GLY A 81 9.03 -0.51 -6.61
CA GLY A 81 7.93 0.38 -6.28
C GLY A 81 8.39 1.79 -5.88
N ILE A 82 9.46 1.87 -5.09
CA ILE A 82 10.06 3.16 -4.69
C ILE A 82 10.57 3.93 -5.92
N ASP A 83 11.20 3.26 -6.87
CA ASP A 83 11.78 3.89 -8.06
C ASP A 83 10.76 4.62 -8.93
N VAL A 84 9.50 4.21 -8.88
CA VAL A 84 8.40 4.83 -9.66
C VAL A 84 7.43 5.63 -8.77
N ALA A 85 7.70 5.73 -7.49
CA ALA A 85 6.84 6.46 -6.56
C ALA A 85 6.86 7.97 -6.87
N GLU A 86 5.68 8.56 -6.98
CA GLU A 86 5.48 9.99 -7.26
C GLU A 86 5.07 10.77 -6.01
N GLY A 87 4.58 10.08 -4.96
CA GLY A 87 4.16 10.72 -3.72
C GLY A 87 5.33 11.14 -2.83
N GLU A 88 5.15 12.19 -2.06
CA GLU A 88 6.16 12.63 -1.09
C GLU A 88 6.40 11.60 0.01
N THR A 89 5.36 10.89 0.41
CA THR A 89 5.43 9.85 1.43
C THR A 89 5.17 8.49 0.80
N VAL A 90 6.01 7.51 1.13
CA VAL A 90 5.86 6.14 0.64
C VAL A 90 5.41 5.25 1.79
N PHE A 91 4.32 4.52 1.54
CA PHE A 91 3.80 3.49 2.43
C PHE A 91 4.12 2.11 1.87
N PHE A 92 4.29 1.15 2.75
CA PHE A 92 4.40 -0.27 2.39
C PHE A 92 3.27 -1.04 3.03
N VAL A 93 2.52 -1.77 2.21
CA VAL A 93 1.43 -2.65 2.66
C VAL A 93 1.60 -3.99 1.97
N ASP A 94 1.61 -5.06 2.75
CA ASP A 94 1.72 -6.40 2.20
C ASP A 94 0.40 -6.86 1.56
N ALA A 95 0.47 -7.68 0.53
CA ALA A 95 -0.69 -8.06 -0.30
C ALA A 95 -1.73 -8.92 0.44
N ASP A 96 -1.38 -9.49 1.58
CA ASP A 96 -2.28 -10.25 2.46
C ASP A 96 -2.87 -9.40 3.59
N ASP A 97 -2.47 -8.14 3.69
CA ASP A 97 -2.96 -7.20 4.68
C ASP A 97 -4.03 -6.26 4.08
N TYR A 98 -4.72 -5.57 4.95
CA TYR A 98 -5.61 -4.46 4.61
C TYR A 98 -5.56 -3.41 5.71
N ILE A 99 -5.92 -2.17 5.37
CA ILE A 99 -5.83 -1.05 6.30
C ILE A 99 -7.19 -0.38 6.49
N ASP A 100 -7.34 0.30 7.62
CA ASP A 100 -8.51 1.12 7.94
C ASP A 100 -8.63 2.28 6.94
N ALA A 101 -9.86 2.71 6.63
CA ALA A 101 -10.15 3.76 5.65
C ALA A 101 -9.50 5.11 5.94
N GLN A 102 -9.07 5.37 7.16
CA GLN A 102 -8.44 6.63 7.58
C GLN A 102 -6.94 6.50 7.86
N THR A 103 -6.34 5.34 7.57
CA THR A 103 -4.94 5.07 7.93
C THR A 103 -3.98 6.05 7.28
N VAL A 104 -4.06 6.24 5.98
CA VAL A 104 -3.13 7.12 5.25
C VAL A 104 -3.26 8.55 5.74
N GLU A 105 -4.45 9.09 5.83
CA GLU A 105 -4.71 10.44 6.33
C GLU A 105 -4.16 10.65 7.74
N ARG A 106 -4.40 9.71 8.64
CA ARG A 106 -3.94 9.79 10.03
C ARG A 106 -2.41 9.72 10.14
N VAL A 107 -1.77 8.86 9.35
CA VAL A 107 -0.31 8.76 9.35
C VAL A 107 0.32 10.02 8.78
N LEU A 108 -0.18 10.54 7.67
CA LEU A 108 0.32 11.80 7.09
C LEU A 108 0.19 12.97 8.08
N HIS A 109 -0.98 13.09 8.71
CA HIS A 109 -1.21 14.12 9.72
C HIS A 109 -0.29 13.99 10.94
N ALA A 110 -0.09 12.76 11.41
CA ALA A 110 0.79 12.50 12.54
C ALA A 110 2.26 12.81 12.23
N MET A 111 2.72 12.48 11.02
CA MET A 111 4.08 12.80 10.56
C MET A 111 4.30 14.32 10.46
N GLU A 112 3.36 15.04 9.89
CA GLU A 112 3.40 16.49 9.78
C GLU A 112 3.41 17.15 11.16
N SER A 113 2.51 16.75 12.04
CA SER A 113 2.39 17.30 13.41
C SER A 113 3.63 17.05 14.26
N ALA A 114 4.32 15.94 14.06
CA ALA A 114 5.53 15.58 14.80
C ALA A 114 6.83 16.00 14.11
N ASP A 115 6.74 16.61 12.92
CA ASP A 115 7.89 16.88 12.05
C ASP A 115 8.77 15.62 11.88
N ALA A 116 8.13 14.49 11.59
CA ALA A 116 8.76 13.18 11.52
C ALA A 116 9.05 12.79 10.05
N GLU A 117 10.20 12.18 9.82
CA GLU A 117 10.59 11.67 8.49
C GLU A 117 10.06 10.27 8.23
N ALA A 118 9.72 9.53 9.30
CA ALA A 118 9.20 8.16 9.20
C ALA A 118 8.18 7.88 10.29
N ALA A 119 7.23 7.04 9.98
CA ALA A 119 6.25 6.54 10.94
C ALA A 119 6.12 5.01 10.80
N VAL A 120 6.00 4.35 11.94
CA VAL A 120 5.67 2.92 11.98
C VAL A 120 4.29 2.79 12.60
N PHE A 121 3.38 2.14 11.91
CA PHE A 121 2.06 1.85 12.44
C PHE A 121 1.88 0.34 12.59
N GLY A 122 1.21 -0.03 13.67
CA GLY A 122 0.96 -1.42 13.99
C GLY A 122 -0.27 -1.98 13.28
N GLY A 123 -0.32 -3.28 13.17
CA GLY A 123 -1.48 -4.02 12.68
C GLY A 123 -2.14 -4.85 13.78
N VAL A 124 -3.34 -5.28 13.50
CA VAL A 124 -4.08 -6.23 14.32
C VAL A 124 -4.14 -7.54 13.56
N CYS A 125 -3.71 -8.63 14.19
CA CYS A 125 -3.96 -9.96 13.65
C CYS A 125 -5.41 -10.32 13.94
N GLU A 126 -6.19 -10.57 12.91
CA GLU A 126 -7.54 -11.11 13.03
C GLU A 126 -7.48 -12.64 12.87
N PRO A 127 -7.43 -13.42 13.95
CA PRO A 127 -7.76 -14.82 13.84
C PRO A 127 -9.26 -14.94 13.54
N ALA A 128 -9.65 -15.97 12.81
CA ALA A 128 -11.03 -16.15 12.32
C ALA A 128 -12.12 -16.05 13.40
N ASP A 129 -11.77 -16.14 14.68
CA ASP A 129 -12.70 -16.25 15.82
C ASP A 129 -12.39 -15.31 17.00
N ALA A 130 -11.54 -14.28 16.87
CA ALA A 130 -11.18 -13.42 17.99
C ALA A 130 -11.46 -11.94 17.73
N ALA A 131 -11.89 -11.25 18.81
CA ALA A 131 -12.03 -9.79 18.78
C ALA A 131 -10.68 -9.10 18.53
N PRO A 132 -10.62 -8.04 17.70
CA PRO A 132 -9.38 -7.38 17.35
C PRO A 132 -8.68 -6.80 18.59
N LYS A 133 -7.40 -7.11 18.74
CA LYS A 133 -6.57 -6.50 19.78
C LYS A 133 -5.96 -5.21 19.23
N ARG A 134 -6.18 -4.09 19.89
CA ARG A 134 -5.50 -2.83 19.56
C ARG A 134 -4.00 -2.96 19.79
N VAL A 135 -3.22 -2.75 18.73
CA VAL A 135 -1.77 -2.55 18.84
C VAL A 135 -1.50 -1.06 19.00
N GLN A 136 -0.75 -0.72 20.03
CA GLN A 136 -0.35 0.67 20.28
C GLN A 136 0.61 1.14 19.19
N GLN A 137 0.30 2.30 18.63
CA GLN A 137 1.13 3.00 17.66
C GLN A 137 2.41 3.49 18.36
N LEU A 138 3.55 2.94 17.94
CA LEU A 138 4.84 3.45 18.38
C LEU A 138 5.29 4.54 17.38
N MET A 139 5.12 5.79 17.79
CA MET A 139 5.78 6.91 17.13
C MET A 139 7.14 7.10 17.81
N SER A 140 8.23 6.98 17.05
CA SER A 140 9.56 7.38 17.56
C SER A 140 9.72 8.87 17.32
N PRO A 141 9.91 9.67 18.38
CA PRO A 141 10.39 11.05 18.20
C PRO A 141 11.83 11.04 17.68
N LYS A 142 12.18 12.07 16.91
CA LYS A 142 13.57 12.30 16.50
C LYS A 142 14.53 12.33 17.69
#